data_6abe64050a495fa82a4729ce8cf5db4f
#
_entry.id   6abe64050a495fa82a4729ce8cf5db4f
#
_cell.length_a   1.000
_cell.length_b   1.000
_cell.length_c   1.000
_cell.angle_alpha   90.00
_cell.angle_beta   90.00
_cell.angle_gamma   90.00
#
_symmetry.space_group_name_H-M   'P 1'
#
loop_
_entity.id
_entity.type
_entity.pdbx_description
1 polymer ?
#
loop_
_entity_poly.entity_id
_entity_poly.type
_entity_poly.pdbx_seq_one_letter_code
_entity_poly.pdbx_strand_id
1 'polypeptide(L)'
;NESRALVQMLGNISTPARTIILADRGYETYHVFAHIMAKGLSFVIRTKDISRRGGISYGFRLPDRELDEDLDFFITRSTVHSKKDPVHYKKLSPSSVFDFLDLEKDGKQAVYPMRLRMVRFLLDTGGYECIVTNLEREAFPPWRIRELYHLRWGIETSFRKLKYSLGLS
;
A
#
# COMPACT_ATOMS: atom_id res chain seq x y z
N ASN A 1 1.97 15.05 -9.21
CA ASN A 1 2.13 14.11 -8.09
C ASN A 1 1.85 12.70 -8.62
N GLU A 2 2.82 11.79 -8.48
CA GLU A 2 2.80 10.41 -9.01
C GLU A 2 1.56 9.61 -8.54
N SER A 3 1.17 9.75 -7.27
CA SER A 3 -0.03 9.06 -6.75
C SER A 3 -1.31 9.48 -7.47
N ARG A 4 -1.45 10.77 -7.85
CA ARG A 4 -2.58 11.25 -8.63
C ARG A 4 -2.55 10.69 -10.05
N ALA A 5 -1.38 10.62 -10.68
CA ALA A 5 -1.22 10.03 -11.99
C ALA A 5 -1.59 8.54 -11.99
N LEU A 6 -1.15 7.78 -10.99
CA LEU A 6 -1.53 6.38 -10.83
C LEU A 6 -3.06 6.24 -10.72
N VAL A 7 -3.72 7.02 -9.86
CA VAL A 7 -5.18 6.98 -9.70
C VAL A 7 -5.92 7.26 -11.02
N GLN A 8 -5.42 8.20 -11.82
CA GLN A 8 -5.98 8.44 -13.14
C GLN A 8 -5.79 7.26 -14.10
N MET A 9 -4.61 6.64 -14.09
CA MET A 9 -4.32 5.47 -14.93
C MET A 9 -5.20 4.26 -14.59
N LEU A 10 -5.60 4.08 -13.32
CA LEU A 10 -6.48 2.99 -12.91
C LEU A 10 -7.83 3.02 -13.65
N GLY A 11 -8.30 4.20 -14.06
CA GLY A 11 -9.54 4.35 -14.84
C GLY A 11 -9.52 3.67 -16.20
N ASN A 12 -8.33 3.43 -16.77
CA ASN A 12 -8.15 2.85 -18.11
C ASN A 12 -8.00 1.32 -18.10
N ILE A 13 -8.04 0.67 -16.93
CA ILE A 13 -7.86 -0.78 -16.83
C ILE A 13 -9.18 -1.48 -17.13
N SER A 14 -9.19 -2.29 -18.20
CA SER A 14 -10.37 -3.01 -18.70
C SER A 14 -10.59 -4.39 -18.07
N THR A 15 -9.56 -4.98 -17.47
CA THR A 15 -9.60 -6.34 -16.87
C THR A 15 -9.15 -6.33 -15.40
N PRO A 16 -9.93 -5.73 -14.49
CA PRO A 16 -9.49 -5.55 -13.10
C PRO A 16 -9.21 -6.86 -12.37
N ALA A 17 -10.04 -7.89 -12.54
CA ALA A 17 -9.92 -9.17 -11.84
C ALA A 17 -8.62 -9.95 -12.13
N ARG A 18 -7.86 -9.56 -13.18
CA ARG A 18 -6.60 -10.22 -13.58
C ARG A 18 -5.39 -9.28 -13.48
N THR A 19 -5.57 -8.11 -12.90
CA THR A 19 -4.53 -7.07 -12.85
C THR A 19 -4.01 -6.92 -11.42
N ILE A 20 -2.70 -7.01 -11.28
CA ILE A 20 -1.97 -6.74 -10.03
C ILE A 20 -1.07 -5.52 -10.27
N ILE A 21 -1.26 -4.49 -9.47
CA ILE A 21 -0.44 -3.27 -9.50
C ILE A 21 0.83 -3.52 -8.67
N LEU A 22 1.99 -3.41 -9.30
CA LEU A 22 3.28 -3.46 -8.62
C LEU A 22 3.83 -2.05 -8.51
N ALA A 23 4.07 -1.56 -7.29
CA ALA A 23 4.57 -0.21 -7.10
C ALA A 23 5.59 -0.11 -5.95
N ASP A 24 6.40 0.95 -6.01
CA ASP A 24 7.40 1.25 -4.99
C ASP A 24 6.79 2.08 -3.86
N ARG A 25 7.59 2.33 -2.85
CA ARG A 25 7.35 3.11 -1.64
C ARG A 25 6.76 4.51 -1.87
N GLY A 26 7.00 5.13 -3.03
CA GLY A 26 6.40 6.41 -3.40
C GLY A 26 4.87 6.39 -3.45
N TYR A 27 4.28 5.21 -3.58
CA TYR A 27 2.84 4.99 -3.65
C TYR A 27 2.22 4.49 -2.32
N GLU A 28 2.99 4.46 -1.25
CA GLU A 28 2.57 4.05 0.10
C GLU A 28 1.60 5.08 0.72
N THR A 29 0.35 5.06 0.27
CA THR A 29 -0.72 5.91 0.82
C THR A 29 -2.05 5.18 0.89
N TYR A 30 -2.84 5.44 1.93
CA TYR A 30 -4.20 4.88 2.05
C TYR A 30 -5.09 5.29 0.88
N HIS A 31 -4.89 6.49 0.33
CA HIS A 31 -5.61 7.00 -0.84
C HIS A 31 -5.40 6.09 -2.07
N VAL A 32 -4.15 5.74 -2.37
CA VAL A 32 -3.81 4.85 -3.49
C VAL A 32 -4.41 3.46 -3.27
N PHE A 33 -4.27 2.89 -2.07
CA PHE A 33 -4.82 1.57 -1.76
C PHE A 33 -6.34 1.53 -1.92
N ALA A 34 -7.05 2.54 -1.39
CA ALA A 34 -8.50 2.63 -1.50
C ALA A 34 -8.96 2.72 -2.96
N HIS A 35 -8.28 3.52 -3.80
CA HIS A 35 -8.60 3.62 -5.23
C HIS A 35 -8.37 2.31 -5.99
N ILE A 36 -7.26 1.61 -5.72
CA ILE A 36 -6.99 0.30 -6.33
C ILE A 36 -8.07 -0.70 -5.95
N MET A 37 -8.40 -0.78 -4.64
CA MET A 37 -9.42 -1.71 -4.13
C MET A 37 -10.82 -1.38 -4.65
N ALA A 38 -11.19 -0.10 -4.71
CA ALA A 38 -12.48 0.36 -5.25
C ALA A 38 -12.67 0.01 -6.74
N LYS A 39 -11.58 -0.19 -7.48
CA LYS A 39 -11.59 -0.66 -8.88
C LYS A 39 -11.59 -2.19 -9.00
N GLY A 40 -11.63 -2.93 -7.89
CA GLY A 40 -11.54 -4.39 -7.92
C GLY A 40 -10.16 -4.92 -8.36
N LEU A 41 -9.13 -4.10 -8.24
CA LEU A 41 -7.74 -4.44 -8.59
C LEU A 41 -7.02 -5.01 -7.37
N SER A 42 -5.98 -5.79 -7.65
CA SER A 42 -5.03 -6.24 -6.64
C SER A 42 -3.73 -5.43 -6.72
N PHE A 43 -2.98 -5.41 -5.62
CA PHE A 43 -1.71 -4.70 -5.59
C PHE A 43 -0.66 -5.40 -4.72
N VAL A 44 0.60 -5.13 -5.01
CA VAL A 44 1.78 -5.46 -4.23
C VAL A 44 2.63 -4.20 -4.18
N ILE A 45 2.62 -3.51 -3.06
CA ILE A 45 3.28 -2.21 -2.90
C ILE A 45 4.27 -2.28 -1.74
N ARG A 46 5.52 -1.92 -2.03
CA ARG A 46 6.55 -1.81 -0.99
C ARG A 46 6.24 -0.64 -0.06
N THR A 47 6.46 -0.84 1.23
CA THR A 47 6.29 0.18 2.26
C THR A 47 7.59 0.42 3.03
N LYS A 48 7.62 1.48 3.81
CA LYS A 48 8.68 1.64 4.82
C LYS A 48 8.58 0.53 5.85
N ASP A 49 9.71 0.10 6.37
CA ASP A 49 9.76 -0.90 7.44
C ASP A 49 9.00 -0.44 8.68
N ILE A 50 8.49 -1.38 9.46
CA ILE A 50 7.72 -1.14 10.70
C ILE A 50 8.45 -0.28 11.71
N SER A 51 9.79 -0.30 11.70
CA SER A 51 10.67 0.52 12.54
C SER A 51 10.77 1.98 12.08
N ARG A 52 10.36 2.30 10.84
CA ARG A 52 10.52 3.60 10.22
C ARG A 52 9.32 4.51 10.43
N ARG A 53 9.50 5.60 11.18
CA ARG A 53 8.47 6.64 11.36
C ARG A 53 7.99 7.20 10.02
N GLY A 54 6.70 7.52 9.95
CA GLY A 54 6.06 8.07 8.75
C GLY A 54 5.73 7.05 7.66
N GLY A 55 5.96 5.75 7.91
CA GLY A 55 5.42 4.66 7.11
C GLY A 55 4.06 4.21 7.64
N ILE A 56 3.24 3.64 6.78
CA ILE A 56 1.93 3.07 7.15
C ILE A 56 2.11 1.96 8.19
N SER A 57 3.09 1.08 7.97
CA SER A 57 3.41 -0.06 8.83
C SER A 57 3.76 0.32 10.27
N TYR A 58 4.40 1.48 10.48
CA TYR A 58 4.79 1.94 11.82
C TYR A 58 3.60 2.10 12.78
N GLY A 59 2.44 2.45 12.26
CA GLY A 59 1.23 2.68 13.06
C GLY A 59 0.55 1.42 13.62
N PHE A 60 1.00 0.20 13.25
CA PHE A 60 0.33 -1.04 13.63
C PHE A 60 1.00 -1.81 14.78
N ARG A 61 2.14 -1.33 15.28
CA ARG A 61 2.88 -1.96 16.40
C ARG A 61 3.15 -3.45 16.19
N LEU A 62 3.53 -3.81 14.97
CA LEU A 62 3.83 -5.19 14.61
C LEU A 62 5.15 -5.67 15.23
N PRO A 63 5.30 -6.98 15.47
CA PRO A 63 6.52 -7.53 16.04
C PRO A 63 7.71 -7.38 15.09
N ASP A 64 8.91 -7.15 15.65
CA ASP A 64 10.15 -6.97 14.88
C ASP A 64 10.75 -8.32 14.44
N ARG A 65 10.06 -8.96 13.51
CA ARG A 65 10.43 -10.24 12.90
C ARG A 65 9.84 -10.34 11.49
N GLU A 66 10.13 -11.41 10.78
CA GLU A 66 9.34 -11.80 9.60
C GLU A 66 7.88 -12.02 10.00
N LEU A 67 6.95 -11.56 9.18
CA LEU A 67 5.53 -11.69 9.44
C LEU A 67 4.70 -11.73 8.15
N ASP A 68 3.49 -12.23 8.30
CA ASP A 68 2.43 -12.24 7.30
C ASP A 68 1.10 -12.05 8.05
N GLU A 69 0.68 -10.81 8.21
CA GLU A 69 -0.42 -10.41 9.07
C GLU A 69 -1.52 -9.66 8.32
N ASP A 70 -2.76 -9.99 8.61
CA ASP A 70 -3.92 -9.23 8.16
C ASP A 70 -4.15 -8.04 9.08
N LEU A 71 -4.39 -6.89 8.50
CA LEU A 71 -4.62 -5.62 9.18
C LEU A 71 -6.03 -5.14 8.87
N ASP A 72 -6.92 -5.21 9.85
CA ASP A 72 -8.28 -4.68 9.78
C ASP A 72 -8.37 -3.40 10.60
N PHE A 73 -8.71 -2.29 9.96
CA PHE A 73 -8.72 -0.98 10.62
C PHE A 73 -9.64 0.02 9.91
N PHE A 74 -9.79 1.17 10.51
CA PHE A 74 -10.59 2.28 9.97
C PHE A 74 -9.72 3.50 9.70
N ILE A 75 -9.89 4.11 8.55
CA ILE A 75 -9.35 5.43 8.23
C ILE A 75 -10.32 6.49 8.77
N THR A 76 -9.82 7.53 9.41
CA THR A 76 -10.62 8.60 9.98
C THR A 76 -9.88 9.93 9.99
N ARG A 77 -10.62 11.03 10.07
CA ARG A 77 -10.06 12.36 10.43
C ARG A 77 -10.27 12.70 11.90
N SER A 78 -11.02 11.86 12.62
CA SER A 78 -11.33 12.06 14.03
C SER A 78 -10.12 11.87 14.93
N THR A 79 -9.82 12.89 15.73
CA THR A 79 -8.82 12.80 16.80
C THR A 79 -9.34 11.96 17.98
N VAL A 80 -10.64 11.94 18.21
CA VAL A 80 -11.24 11.19 19.32
C VAL A 80 -11.10 9.70 19.09
N HIS A 81 -11.50 9.20 17.91
CA HIS A 81 -11.37 7.78 17.58
C HIS A 81 -9.91 7.31 17.64
N SER A 82 -9.00 8.05 17.01
CA SER A 82 -7.58 7.67 16.95
C SER A 82 -6.85 7.74 18.29
N LYS A 83 -7.27 8.60 19.22
CA LYS A 83 -6.72 8.64 20.60
C LYS A 83 -7.25 7.50 21.45
N LYS A 84 -8.53 7.16 21.31
CA LYS A 84 -9.19 6.10 22.07
C LYS A 84 -8.65 4.71 21.66
N ASP A 85 -8.48 4.49 20.37
CA ASP A 85 -8.01 3.22 19.82
C ASP A 85 -7.09 3.44 18.62
N PRO A 86 -5.78 3.72 18.85
CA PRO A 86 -4.83 4.01 17.78
C PRO A 86 -4.45 2.78 16.95
N VAL A 87 -4.77 1.59 17.42
CA VAL A 87 -4.52 0.34 16.67
C VAL A 87 -5.54 0.17 15.57
N HIS A 88 -6.82 0.36 15.86
CA HIS A 88 -7.88 0.18 14.87
C HIS A 88 -8.26 1.47 14.11
N TYR A 89 -7.91 2.65 14.60
CA TYR A 89 -8.23 3.91 13.92
C TYR A 89 -6.98 4.66 13.47
N LYS A 90 -6.80 4.76 12.17
CA LYS A 90 -5.68 5.49 11.55
C LYS A 90 -6.13 6.89 11.14
N LYS A 91 -5.60 7.89 11.84
CA LYS A 91 -5.94 9.28 11.57
C LYS A 91 -5.17 9.80 10.38
N LEU A 92 -5.89 10.39 9.42
CA LEU A 92 -5.30 11.16 8.34
C LEU A 92 -4.89 12.55 8.82
N SER A 93 -3.76 13.05 8.32
CA SER A 93 -3.41 14.46 8.50
C SER A 93 -4.41 15.35 7.74
N PRO A 94 -4.61 16.63 8.16
CA PRO A 94 -5.49 17.55 7.43
C PRO A 94 -5.10 17.73 5.94
N SER A 95 -3.81 17.66 5.63
CA SER A 95 -3.27 17.81 4.28
C SER A 95 -3.32 16.52 3.43
N SER A 96 -3.65 15.37 4.03
CA SER A 96 -3.72 14.11 3.29
C SER A 96 -4.96 14.07 2.41
N VAL A 97 -4.75 13.77 1.12
CA VAL A 97 -5.85 13.50 0.18
C VAL A 97 -6.44 12.12 0.48
N PHE A 98 -7.77 12.06 0.56
CA PHE A 98 -8.51 10.80 0.67
C PHE A 98 -9.97 11.02 0.27
N ASP A 99 -10.38 10.43 -0.84
CA ASP A 99 -11.66 10.71 -1.51
C ASP A 99 -12.85 9.91 -0.95
N PHE A 100 -12.61 8.95 -0.06
CA PHE A 100 -13.61 7.98 0.41
C PHE A 100 -14.18 8.28 1.80
N LEU A 101 -13.80 9.41 2.40
CA LEU A 101 -14.41 9.89 3.63
C LEU A 101 -15.42 10.99 3.27
N ASP A 102 -16.71 10.66 3.39
CA ASP A 102 -17.76 11.66 3.28
C ASP A 102 -17.60 12.71 4.38
N LEU A 103 -17.86 13.97 4.02
CA LEU A 103 -18.04 15.02 5.00
C LEU A 103 -19.22 14.64 5.91
N GLU A 104 -19.08 14.89 7.20
CA GLU A 104 -20.04 14.50 8.23
C GLU A 104 -21.49 14.66 7.79
N LYS A 105 -22.19 13.53 7.62
CA LYS A 105 -23.64 13.49 7.60
C LYS A 105 -24.08 13.19 9.04
N ASP A 106 -24.93 14.04 9.60
CA ASP A 106 -25.58 13.87 10.91
C ASP A 106 -24.67 13.90 12.16
N GLY A 107 -23.58 14.66 12.15
CA GLY A 107 -22.69 14.82 13.32
C GLY A 107 -21.90 13.57 13.70
N LYS A 108 -21.95 12.50 12.90
CA LYS A 108 -21.11 11.33 13.06
C LYS A 108 -19.83 11.49 12.25
N GLN A 109 -18.71 11.26 12.90
CA GLN A 109 -17.42 11.31 12.24
C GLN A 109 -17.29 10.13 11.26
N ALA A 110 -17.12 10.44 9.98
CA ALA A 110 -16.97 9.44 8.93
C ALA A 110 -15.74 8.56 9.18
N VAL A 111 -15.91 7.26 8.96
CA VAL A 111 -14.85 6.27 9.00
C VAL A 111 -14.89 5.44 7.71
N TYR A 112 -13.73 5.02 7.22
CA TYR A 112 -13.61 4.15 6.07
C TYR A 112 -12.94 2.83 6.49
N PRO A 113 -13.64 1.68 6.39
CA PRO A 113 -13.04 0.39 6.71
C PRO A 113 -12.00 0.01 5.66
N MET A 114 -10.84 -0.46 6.11
CA MET A 114 -9.78 -0.93 5.23
C MET A 114 -9.21 -2.23 5.77
N ARG A 115 -9.03 -3.20 4.90
CA ARG A 115 -8.33 -4.44 5.17
C ARG A 115 -7.12 -4.54 4.25
N LEU A 116 -5.95 -4.73 4.84
CA LEU A 116 -4.69 -4.93 4.14
C LEU A 116 -4.00 -6.18 4.71
N ARG A 117 -3.12 -6.75 3.93
CA ARG A 117 -2.20 -7.78 4.38
C ARG A 117 -0.79 -7.23 4.31
N MET A 118 -0.03 -7.37 5.39
CA MET A 118 1.37 -6.97 5.45
C MET A 118 2.26 -8.20 5.49
N VAL A 119 3.21 -8.25 4.57
CA VAL A 119 4.22 -9.29 4.52
C VAL A 119 5.60 -8.65 4.70
N ARG A 120 6.38 -9.16 5.64
CA ARG A 120 7.70 -8.65 5.96
C ARG A 120 8.73 -9.76 5.86
N PHE A 121 9.75 -9.56 5.03
CA PHE A 121 10.78 -10.53 4.72
C PHE A 121 12.12 -10.09 5.27
N LEU A 122 12.89 -11.00 5.84
CA LEU A 122 14.30 -10.80 6.11
C LEU A 122 15.08 -10.84 4.79
N LEU A 123 15.93 -9.85 4.58
CA LEU A 123 16.82 -9.79 3.42
C LEU A 123 18.17 -10.45 3.76
N ASP A 124 18.82 -11.01 2.76
CA ASP A 124 20.15 -11.60 2.92
C ASP A 124 21.21 -10.60 3.42
N THR A 125 20.95 -9.30 3.22
CA THR A 125 21.76 -8.18 3.72
C THR A 125 21.54 -7.83 5.19
N GLY A 126 20.62 -8.54 5.90
CA GLY A 126 20.32 -8.32 7.30
C GLY A 126 19.27 -7.25 7.59
N GLY A 127 18.64 -6.66 6.59
CA GLY A 127 17.50 -5.74 6.75
C GLY A 127 16.18 -6.42 6.46
N TYR A 128 15.10 -5.64 6.51
CA TYR A 128 13.76 -6.14 6.17
C TYR A 128 13.15 -5.40 4.98
N GLU A 129 12.38 -6.12 4.19
CA GLU A 129 11.50 -5.58 3.17
C GLU A 129 10.04 -5.78 3.60
N CYS A 130 9.28 -4.68 3.63
CA CYS A 130 7.86 -4.70 3.94
C CYS A 130 7.03 -4.45 2.69
N ILE A 131 6.02 -5.27 2.50
CA ILE A 131 5.08 -5.20 1.39
C ILE A 131 3.66 -5.20 1.94
N VAL A 132 2.83 -4.31 1.41
CA VAL A 132 1.38 -4.29 1.65
C VAL A 132 0.66 -4.76 0.40
N THR A 133 -0.36 -5.59 0.60
CA THR A 133 -1.15 -6.19 -0.48
C THR A 133 -2.61 -6.42 -0.03
N ASN A 134 -3.50 -6.64 -0.99
CA ASN A 134 -4.85 -7.17 -0.76
C ASN A 134 -5.03 -8.59 -1.36
N LEU A 135 -3.93 -9.24 -1.73
CA LEU A 135 -3.94 -10.61 -2.28
C LEU A 135 -4.18 -11.64 -1.18
N GLU A 136 -5.01 -12.61 -1.47
CA GLU A 136 -5.36 -13.73 -0.58
C GLU A 136 -4.13 -14.61 -0.28
N ARG A 137 -3.98 -15.03 0.99
CA ARG A 137 -2.81 -15.78 1.47
C ARG A 137 -2.69 -17.15 0.84
N GLU A 138 -3.81 -17.83 0.63
CA GLU A 138 -3.87 -19.18 0.07
C GLU A 138 -3.38 -19.22 -1.39
N ALA A 139 -3.77 -18.22 -2.18
CA ALA A 139 -3.36 -18.10 -3.59
C ALA A 139 -1.97 -17.46 -3.75
N PHE A 140 -1.59 -16.61 -2.81
CA PHE A 140 -0.35 -15.84 -2.83
C PHE A 140 0.39 -15.93 -1.49
N PRO A 141 1.04 -17.08 -1.19
CA PRO A 141 1.87 -17.21 0.00
C PRO A 141 3.03 -16.20 0.00
N PRO A 142 3.69 -15.93 1.14
CA PRO A 142 4.72 -14.88 1.26
C PRO A 142 5.81 -14.93 0.20
N TRP A 143 6.32 -16.12 -0.11
CA TRP A 143 7.35 -16.29 -1.14
C TRP A 143 6.89 -15.81 -2.53
N ARG A 144 5.61 -16.03 -2.87
CA ARG A 144 5.04 -15.61 -4.15
C ARG A 144 4.83 -14.09 -4.20
N ILE A 145 4.48 -13.46 -3.09
CA ILE A 145 4.44 -11.99 -2.96
C ILE A 145 5.82 -11.39 -3.23
N ARG A 146 6.87 -12.00 -2.66
CA ARG A 146 8.26 -11.58 -2.89
C ARG A 146 8.65 -11.70 -4.36
N GLU A 147 8.34 -12.81 -5.01
CA GLU A 147 8.59 -13.02 -6.44
C GLU A 147 7.88 -11.96 -7.30
N LEU A 148 6.58 -11.74 -7.06
CA LEU A 148 5.81 -10.73 -7.78
C LEU A 148 6.44 -9.35 -7.64
N TYR A 149 6.83 -8.96 -6.43
CA TYR A 149 7.43 -7.65 -6.23
C TYR A 149 8.78 -7.53 -6.97
N HIS A 150 9.57 -8.59 -7.03
CA HIS A 150 10.84 -8.60 -7.74
C HIS A 150 10.69 -8.43 -9.27
N LEU A 151 9.54 -8.76 -9.86
CA LEU A 151 9.27 -8.48 -11.29
C LEU A 151 9.36 -6.99 -11.61
N ARG A 152 9.08 -6.10 -10.66
CA ARG A 152 9.23 -4.65 -10.82
C ARG A 152 10.66 -4.26 -11.20
N TRP A 153 11.67 -4.91 -10.62
CA TRP A 153 13.08 -4.67 -10.95
C TRP A 153 13.44 -5.04 -12.39
N GLY A 154 12.77 -6.04 -12.94
CA GLY A 154 12.92 -6.42 -14.35
C GLY A 154 12.55 -5.29 -15.29
N ILE A 155 11.50 -4.54 -14.98
CA ILE A 155 11.05 -3.39 -15.76
C ILE A 155 12.10 -2.26 -15.70
N GLU A 156 12.58 -1.89 -14.51
CA GLU A 156 13.61 -0.86 -14.34
C GLU A 156 14.91 -1.19 -15.07
N THR A 157 15.33 -2.45 -14.99
CA THR A 157 16.53 -2.93 -15.68
C THR A 157 16.36 -2.88 -17.20
N SER A 158 15.17 -3.23 -17.70
CA SER A 158 14.84 -3.14 -19.13
C SER A 158 14.84 -1.72 -19.64
N PHE A 159 14.23 -0.78 -18.90
CA PHE A 159 14.27 0.64 -19.23
C PHE A 159 15.69 1.21 -19.22
N ARG A 160 16.51 0.81 -18.26
CA ARG A 160 17.92 1.23 -18.19
C ARG A 160 18.67 0.74 -19.43
N LYS A 161 18.56 -0.54 -19.79
CA LYS A 161 19.17 -1.10 -20.99
C LYS A 161 18.70 -0.37 -22.25
N LEU A 162 17.40 -0.11 -22.36
CA LEU A 162 16.83 0.63 -23.50
C LEU A 162 17.40 2.05 -23.62
N LYS A 163 17.49 2.77 -22.52
CA LYS A 163 18.12 4.11 -22.49
C LYS A 163 19.57 4.07 -23.01
N TYR A 164 20.37 3.13 -22.51
CA TYR A 164 21.74 2.99 -22.98
C TYR A 164 21.82 2.61 -24.47
N SER A 165 20.95 1.71 -24.91
CA SER A 165 20.92 1.27 -26.33
C SER A 165 20.47 2.39 -27.27
N LEU A 166 19.65 3.33 -26.83
CA LEU A 166 19.13 4.44 -27.61
C LEU A 166 19.95 5.73 -27.43
N GLY A 167 21.01 5.72 -26.60
CA GLY A 167 21.84 6.90 -26.33
C GLY A 167 21.07 8.04 -25.64
N LEU A 168 19.97 7.73 -24.95
CA LEU A 168 19.18 8.69 -24.18
C LEU A 168 19.81 8.83 -22.79
N SER A 169 20.75 9.74 -22.63
CA SER A 169 21.36 10.12 -21.35
C SER A 169 20.55 11.19 -20.64
#